data_690c4e3fb6bae6a5d26e14ed8ae8e3d3
#
_entry.id   690c4e3fb6bae6a5d26e14ed8ae8e3d3
#
_cell.length_a   1.000
_cell.length_b   1.000
_cell.length_c   1.000
_cell.angle_alpha   90.00
_cell.angle_beta   90.00
_cell.angle_gamma   90.00
#
_symmetry.space_group_name_H-M   'P 1'
#
loop_
_entity.id
_entity.type
_entity.pdbx_description
1 polymer ?
#
loop_
_entity_poly.entity_id
_entity_poly.type
_entity_poly.pdbx_seq_one_letter_code
_entity_poly.pdbx_strand_id
1 'polypeptide(L)'
;MNRRQVLAWTLYDFANSSFAAVIAGTIYSAYYAQSVVGNARGEGDLWWGWLVSTSMAIVALTSPLLGAIADHAGIRKRLLFITTYLSVGATACMASVEPGMIVRGFVLGVVGMVGYEGAMVFYNSYLPEIASRQWQGRISAYGFAVGYAGSIVALLVALPFAKANALAWCFLSSSALFGMFAIPSFVALPRDRPGHIGIARAMQEGLLGTVQTVKDILSYRELRRFLGAYFLYADGVNTVVFFSSIFAAKTLGFEMAQLITLYILIQVTALIGAFLWGWPTDRLGPKVVVICMLTLWSGVVIAAYFVQTQGQFYLLAVFAGSGLGAIQAASRTFMATLIPRGREGEFFGFYVLCGKSASILGPLVFGAVSHATGGNQRAAVLAVGSFFVFGLILLLRVRAGGPTIRG
;
A
#
# COMPACT_ATOMS: atom_id res chain seq x y z
N MET A 1 27.92 3.84 -8.22
CA MET A 1 26.89 3.62 -7.16
C MET A 1 27.42 4.13 -5.83
N ASN A 2 26.75 5.09 -5.21
CA ASN A 2 27.15 5.63 -3.91
C ASN A 2 26.51 4.80 -2.78
N ARG A 3 27.32 4.02 -2.04
CA ARG A 3 26.84 3.13 -0.97
C ARG A 3 26.06 3.87 0.14
N ARG A 4 26.44 5.12 0.45
CA ARG A 4 25.76 5.95 1.46
C ARG A 4 24.34 6.32 1.01
N GLN A 5 24.14 6.61 -0.27
CA GLN A 5 22.83 6.93 -0.83
C GLN A 5 21.92 5.71 -0.85
N VAL A 6 22.45 4.55 -1.23
CA VAL A 6 21.70 3.28 -1.22
C VAL A 6 21.29 2.92 0.21
N LEU A 7 22.22 3.00 1.18
CA LEU A 7 21.89 2.71 2.58
C LEU A 7 20.82 3.68 3.12
N ALA A 8 20.96 4.97 2.85
CA ALA A 8 19.97 5.95 3.28
C ALA A 8 18.60 5.72 2.65
N TRP A 9 18.56 5.33 1.37
CA TRP A 9 17.35 4.98 0.65
C TRP A 9 16.68 3.73 1.25
N THR A 10 17.41 2.66 1.53
CA THR A 10 16.84 1.46 2.17
C THR A 10 16.41 1.70 3.63
N LEU A 11 17.10 2.59 4.37
CA LEU A 11 16.67 3.00 5.71
C LEU A 11 15.37 3.81 5.70
N TYR A 12 15.03 4.46 4.58
CA TYR A 12 13.75 5.11 4.45
C TYR A 12 12.60 4.09 4.39
N ASP A 13 12.79 2.94 3.75
CA ASP A 13 11.82 1.83 3.79
C ASP A 13 11.63 1.30 5.22
N PHE A 14 12.72 1.19 5.99
CA PHE A 14 12.62 0.86 7.41
C PHE A 14 11.77 1.88 8.16
N ALA A 15 12.02 3.17 7.92
CA ALA A 15 11.37 4.26 8.61
C ALA A 15 9.85 4.30 8.32
N ASN A 16 9.48 4.33 7.04
CA ASN A 16 8.09 4.48 6.61
C ASN A 16 7.22 3.27 6.95
N SER A 17 7.82 2.08 7.04
CA SER A 17 7.13 0.85 7.38
C SER A 17 6.51 0.86 8.79
N SER A 18 6.99 1.73 9.69
CA SER A 18 6.37 1.92 11.00
C SER A 18 4.94 2.49 10.89
N PHE A 19 4.72 3.46 9.97
CA PHE A 19 3.39 3.98 9.71
C PHE A 19 2.48 2.91 9.08
N ALA A 20 2.98 2.20 8.06
CA ALA A 20 2.21 1.16 7.40
C ALA A 20 1.74 0.07 8.38
N ALA A 21 2.63 -0.37 9.27
CA ALA A 21 2.34 -1.44 10.21
C ALA A 21 1.45 -0.99 11.39
N VAL A 22 1.83 0.09 12.07
CA VAL A 22 1.17 0.52 13.32
C VAL A 22 -0.12 1.29 13.05
N ILE A 23 -0.11 2.16 12.02
CA ILE A 23 -1.23 3.07 11.76
C ILE A 23 -2.20 2.44 10.74
N ALA A 24 -1.74 2.19 9.53
CA ALA A 24 -2.63 1.76 8.45
C ALA A 24 -3.14 0.32 8.63
N GLY A 25 -2.26 -0.58 9.08
CA GLY A 25 -2.54 -2.02 9.09
C GLY A 25 -3.00 -2.61 10.41
N THR A 26 -2.74 -1.97 11.58
CA THR A 26 -2.93 -2.69 12.84
C THR A 26 -3.60 -1.86 13.94
N ILE A 27 -2.83 -1.01 14.66
CA ILE A 27 -3.29 -0.46 15.95
C ILE A 27 -4.28 0.67 15.73
N TYR A 28 -3.91 1.68 14.92
CA TYR A 28 -4.77 2.84 14.74
C TYR A 28 -6.04 2.48 13.97
N SER A 29 -5.98 1.63 12.95
CA SER A 29 -7.16 1.17 12.22
C SER A 29 -8.19 0.51 13.14
N ALA A 30 -7.75 -0.42 13.98
CA ALA A 30 -8.61 -1.08 14.95
C ALA A 30 -9.11 -0.12 16.04
N TYR A 31 -8.23 0.71 16.60
CA TYR A 31 -8.59 1.71 17.63
C TYR A 31 -9.60 2.73 17.09
N TYR A 32 -9.35 3.29 15.91
CA TYR A 32 -10.24 4.27 15.30
C TYR A 32 -11.63 3.70 15.06
N ALA A 33 -11.71 2.53 14.42
CA ALA A 33 -12.98 1.91 14.11
C ALA A 33 -13.73 1.44 15.37
N GLN A 34 -13.04 0.78 16.32
CA GLN A 34 -13.71 0.16 17.47
C GLN A 34 -13.98 1.13 18.62
N SER A 35 -12.99 1.97 18.93
CA SER A 35 -13.02 2.80 20.16
C SER A 35 -13.36 4.26 19.88
N VAL A 36 -12.82 4.87 18.81
CA VAL A 36 -13.05 6.30 18.53
C VAL A 36 -14.44 6.51 17.91
N VAL A 37 -14.80 5.71 16.91
CA VAL A 37 -16.11 5.80 16.25
C VAL A 37 -17.15 4.95 16.97
N GLY A 38 -16.77 3.74 17.39
CA GLY A 38 -17.69 2.67 17.74
C GLY A 38 -18.12 1.89 16.50
N ASN A 39 -18.22 0.55 16.63
CA ASN A 39 -18.42 -0.28 15.45
C ASN A 39 -19.53 -1.33 15.60
N ALA A 40 -20.48 -1.09 16.50
CA ALA A 40 -21.56 -2.05 16.77
C ALA A 40 -22.37 -2.35 15.50
N ARG A 41 -22.75 -1.30 14.77
CA ARG A 41 -23.55 -1.39 13.53
C ARG A 41 -22.76 -1.13 12.25
N GLY A 42 -21.41 -1.19 12.32
CA GLY A 42 -20.54 -0.97 11.15
C GLY A 42 -20.17 0.49 10.87
N GLU A 43 -20.49 1.42 11.80
CA GLU A 43 -20.12 2.84 11.66
C GLU A 43 -18.59 3.00 11.58
N GLY A 44 -17.86 2.30 12.44
CA GLY A 44 -16.39 2.31 12.43
C GLY A 44 -15.80 1.79 11.14
N ASP A 45 -16.39 0.75 10.55
CA ASP A 45 -15.99 0.21 9.24
C ASP A 45 -16.24 1.25 8.14
N LEU A 46 -17.37 1.94 8.19
CA LEU A 46 -17.74 2.98 7.22
C LEU A 46 -16.77 4.18 7.29
N TRP A 47 -16.51 4.69 8.49
CA TRP A 47 -15.60 5.82 8.69
C TRP A 47 -14.16 5.48 8.31
N TRP A 48 -13.70 4.26 8.62
CA TRP A 48 -12.38 3.80 8.19
C TRP A 48 -12.30 3.66 6.66
N GLY A 49 -13.32 3.12 6.04
CA GLY A 49 -13.46 3.05 4.58
C GLY A 49 -13.38 4.43 3.93
N TRP A 50 -14.10 5.41 4.46
CA TRP A 50 -14.03 6.80 3.98
C TRP A 50 -12.64 7.41 4.17
N LEU A 51 -12.00 7.16 5.32
CA LEU A 51 -10.66 7.66 5.62
C LEU A 51 -9.65 7.17 4.57
N VAL A 52 -9.59 5.84 4.35
CA VAL A 52 -8.68 5.25 3.38
C VAL A 52 -8.99 5.75 1.98
N SER A 53 -10.25 5.69 1.55
CA SER A 53 -10.66 6.07 0.20
C SER A 53 -10.42 7.55 -0.10
N THR A 54 -10.72 8.45 0.85
CA THR A 54 -10.44 9.88 0.72
C THR A 54 -8.94 10.13 0.59
N SER A 55 -8.14 9.47 1.43
CA SER A 55 -6.67 9.59 1.38
C SER A 55 -6.13 9.14 0.03
N MET A 56 -6.56 7.97 -0.46
CA MET A 56 -6.10 7.42 -1.73
C MET A 56 -6.59 8.23 -2.93
N ALA A 57 -7.80 8.79 -2.87
CA ALA A 57 -8.29 9.69 -3.91
C ALA A 57 -7.45 10.97 -4.00
N ILE A 58 -7.12 11.59 -2.84
CA ILE A 58 -6.23 12.75 -2.81
C ILE A 58 -4.86 12.40 -3.40
N VAL A 59 -4.27 11.28 -2.99
CA VAL A 59 -2.97 10.82 -3.49
C VAL A 59 -3.03 10.54 -5.00
N ALA A 60 -4.03 9.84 -5.48
CA ALA A 60 -4.19 9.52 -6.90
C ALA A 60 -4.32 10.76 -7.77
N LEU A 61 -5.06 11.78 -7.31
CA LEU A 61 -5.24 13.03 -8.04
C LEU A 61 -4.00 13.92 -8.00
N THR A 62 -3.28 13.93 -6.87
CA THR A 62 -2.15 14.84 -6.67
C THR A 62 -0.81 14.26 -7.11
N SER A 63 -0.63 12.93 -7.12
CA SER A 63 0.65 12.29 -7.45
C SER A 63 1.23 12.67 -8.81
N PRO A 64 0.46 12.71 -9.92
CA PRO A 64 1.02 13.13 -11.21
C PRO A 64 1.50 14.59 -11.21
N LEU A 65 0.75 15.46 -10.54
CA LEU A 65 1.08 16.87 -10.40
C LEU A 65 2.35 17.08 -9.57
N LEU A 66 2.38 16.44 -8.39
CA LEU A 66 3.50 16.53 -7.47
C LEU A 66 4.77 15.89 -8.04
N GLY A 67 4.64 14.79 -8.79
CA GLY A 67 5.74 14.16 -9.51
C GLY A 67 6.34 15.12 -10.55
N ALA A 68 5.51 15.72 -11.38
CA ALA A 68 5.95 16.70 -12.39
C ALA A 68 6.61 17.93 -11.75
N ILE A 69 6.04 18.47 -10.68
CA ILE A 69 6.64 19.59 -9.93
C ILE A 69 8.01 19.18 -9.37
N ALA A 70 8.10 17.98 -8.77
CA ALA A 70 9.34 17.47 -8.21
C ALA A 70 10.47 17.43 -9.25
N ASP A 71 10.14 16.92 -10.44
CA ASP A 71 11.13 16.71 -11.51
C ASP A 71 11.50 18.00 -12.24
N HIS A 72 10.53 18.82 -12.61
CA HIS A 72 10.77 20.03 -13.44
C HIS A 72 11.14 21.26 -12.62
N ALA A 73 10.57 21.43 -11.44
CA ALA A 73 10.92 22.54 -10.54
C ALA A 73 12.13 22.22 -9.64
N GLY A 74 12.60 20.97 -9.63
CA GLY A 74 13.80 20.56 -8.89
C GLY A 74 13.65 20.65 -7.37
N ILE A 75 12.48 20.32 -6.82
CA ILE A 75 12.18 20.41 -5.38
C ILE A 75 11.80 19.05 -4.77
N ARG A 76 12.25 17.96 -5.39
CA ARG A 76 11.91 16.58 -4.99
C ARG A 76 12.24 16.29 -3.53
N LYS A 77 13.43 16.66 -3.08
CA LYS A 77 13.89 16.42 -1.71
C LYS A 77 13.07 17.21 -0.68
N ARG A 78 12.72 18.45 -1.02
CA ARG A 78 11.86 19.29 -0.18
C ARG A 78 10.46 18.69 -0.04
N LEU A 79 9.88 18.21 -1.15
CA LEU A 79 8.57 17.54 -1.13
C LEU A 79 8.62 16.23 -0.33
N LEU A 80 9.65 15.41 -0.51
CA LEU A 80 9.88 14.21 0.32
C LEU A 80 9.93 14.58 1.81
N PHE A 81 10.65 15.63 2.19
CA PHE A 81 10.74 16.10 3.57
C PHE A 81 9.38 16.55 4.11
N ILE A 82 8.68 17.42 3.36
CA ILE A 82 7.37 17.97 3.78
C ILE A 82 6.36 16.85 3.98
N THR A 83 6.21 15.96 3.01
CA THR A 83 5.23 14.87 3.08
C THR A 83 5.56 13.85 4.17
N THR A 84 6.85 13.55 4.37
CA THR A 84 7.30 12.68 5.47
C THR A 84 6.93 13.28 6.82
N TYR A 85 7.32 14.54 7.08
CA TYR A 85 7.06 15.15 8.39
C TYR A 85 5.61 15.57 8.59
N LEU A 86 4.84 15.72 7.51
CA LEU A 86 3.38 15.82 7.59
C LEU A 86 2.78 14.51 8.15
N SER A 87 3.24 13.36 7.65
CA SER A 87 2.82 12.05 8.17
C SER A 87 3.29 11.83 9.61
N VAL A 88 4.55 12.13 9.90
CA VAL A 88 5.14 12.02 11.25
C VAL A 88 4.37 12.88 12.26
N GLY A 89 4.11 14.15 11.93
CA GLY A 89 3.37 15.08 12.80
C GLY A 89 1.93 14.63 13.02
N ALA A 90 1.22 14.23 11.95
CA ALA A 90 -0.13 13.71 12.08
C ALA A 90 -0.17 12.45 12.96
N THR A 91 0.79 11.54 12.78
CA THR A 91 0.91 10.32 13.60
C THR A 91 1.17 10.63 15.08
N ALA A 92 2.04 11.60 15.37
CA ALA A 92 2.24 12.06 16.76
C ALA A 92 0.95 12.66 17.36
N CYS A 93 0.22 13.47 16.58
CA CYS A 93 -1.04 14.05 17.00
C CYS A 93 -2.17 13.02 17.21
N MET A 94 -2.10 11.84 16.59
CA MET A 94 -3.04 10.74 16.85
C MET A 94 -3.02 10.28 18.31
N ALA A 95 -1.91 10.49 19.03
CA ALA A 95 -1.81 10.21 20.47
C ALA A 95 -2.82 10.99 21.33
N SER A 96 -3.38 12.08 20.82
CA SER A 96 -4.38 12.91 21.48
C SER A 96 -5.82 12.64 21.01
N VAL A 97 -6.04 11.56 20.24
CA VAL A 97 -7.39 11.16 19.79
C VAL A 97 -8.00 10.26 20.84
N GLU A 98 -9.14 10.66 21.37
CA GLU A 98 -9.91 9.94 22.37
C GLU A 98 -11.21 9.39 21.78
N PRO A 99 -11.86 8.41 22.43
CA PRO A 99 -13.18 7.93 22.04
C PRO A 99 -14.19 9.07 21.85
N GLY A 100 -14.92 9.04 20.73
CA GLY A 100 -15.87 10.08 20.33
C GLY A 100 -15.27 11.23 19.50
N MET A 101 -13.94 11.38 19.42
CA MET A 101 -13.28 12.40 18.59
C MET A 101 -13.21 11.98 17.09
N ILE A 102 -14.35 11.61 16.53
CA ILE A 102 -14.45 10.98 15.20
C ILE A 102 -13.78 11.83 14.11
N VAL A 103 -14.18 13.11 14.01
CA VAL A 103 -13.69 14.02 12.96
C VAL A 103 -12.19 14.30 13.13
N ARG A 104 -11.71 14.49 14.36
CA ARG A 104 -10.30 14.71 14.64
C ARG A 104 -9.46 13.49 14.22
N GLY A 105 -9.90 12.29 14.61
CA GLY A 105 -9.24 11.05 14.21
C GLY A 105 -9.25 10.86 12.69
N PHE A 106 -10.38 11.17 12.03
CA PHE A 106 -10.50 11.12 10.57
C PHE A 106 -9.49 12.04 9.88
N VAL A 107 -9.47 13.33 10.26
CA VAL A 107 -8.57 14.32 9.63
C VAL A 107 -7.11 13.96 9.85
N LEU A 108 -6.72 13.57 11.06
CA LEU A 108 -5.35 13.15 11.35
C LEU A 108 -4.98 11.88 10.57
N GLY A 109 -5.91 10.93 10.45
CA GLY A 109 -5.73 9.73 9.65
C GLY A 109 -5.52 10.03 8.17
N VAL A 110 -6.37 10.89 7.58
CA VAL A 110 -6.23 11.33 6.18
C VAL A 110 -4.92 12.06 5.96
N VAL A 111 -4.58 13.03 6.81
CA VAL A 111 -3.32 13.80 6.69
C VAL A 111 -2.10 12.88 6.81
N GLY A 112 -2.11 11.96 7.78
CA GLY A 112 -1.04 10.97 7.97
C GLY A 112 -0.85 10.08 6.75
N MET A 113 -1.96 9.55 6.22
CA MET A 113 -1.93 8.64 5.08
C MET A 113 -1.56 9.35 3.77
N VAL A 114 -2.08 10.55 3.53
CA VAL A 114 -1.69 11.39 2.37
C VAL A 114 -0.21 11.76 2.44
N GLY A 115 0.30 12.11 3.63
CA GLY A 115 1.71 12.39 3.85
C GLY A 115 2.58 11.15 3.56
N TYR A 116 2.23 9.98 4.10
CA TYR A 116 2.92 8.73 3.89
C TYR A 116 2.95 8.31 2.40
N GLU A 117 1.80 8.26 1.76
CA GLU A 117 1.68 7.83 0.36
C GLU A 117 2.30 8.85 -0.60
N GLY A 118 2.15 10.15 -0.30
CA GLY A 118 2.80 11.22 -1.06
C GLY A 118 4.32 11.14 -0.96
N ALA A 119 4.87 10.85 0.21
CA ALA A 119 6.31 10.65 0.39
C ALA A 119 6.84 9.48 -0.45
N MET A 120 6.06 8.40 -0.59
CA MET A 120 6.44 7.24 -1.41
C MET A 120 6.58 7.58 -2.90
N VAL A 121 5.85 8.58 -3.42
CA VAL A 121 6.01 9.06 -4.80
C VAL A 121 7.43 9.59 -5.01
N PHE A 122 7.88 10.48 -4.13
CA PHE A 122 9.22 11.09 -4.22
C PHE A 122 10.33 10.11 -3.86
N TYR A 123 10.14 9.28 -2.87
CA TYR A 123 11.08 8.25 -2.45
C TYR A 123 11.42 7.28 -3.60
N ASN A 124 10.39 6.74 -4.25
CA ASN A 124 10.56 5.78 -5.35
C ASN A 124 11.28 6.40 -6.56
N SER A 125 11.13 7.72 -6.80
CA SER A 125 11.76 8.41 -7.91
C SER A 125 13.28 8.57 -7.78
N TYR A 126 13.87 8.32 -6.58
CA TYR A 126 15.33 8.32 -6.40
C TYR A 126 16.01 7.02 -6.87
N LEU A 127 15.29 5.90 -6.95
CA LEU A 127 15.89 4.61 -7.28
C LEU A 127 16.66 4.60 -8.61
N PRO A 128 16.14 5.18 -9.72
CA PRO A 128 16.89 5.27 -10.98
C PRO A 128 18.13 6.16 -10.91
N GLU A 129 18.18 7.12 -9.99
CA GLU A 129 19.30 8.05 -9.85
C GLU A 129 20.44 7.47 -9.02
N ILE A 130 20.12 6.69 -7.98
CA ILE A 130 21.12 6.12 -7.05
C ILE A 130 21.65 4.75 -7.51
N ALA A 131 20.95 4.08 -8.43
CA ALA A 131 21.26 2.73 -8.90
C ALA A 131 21.27 2.63 -10.42
N SER A 132 22.31 2.01 -10.98
CA SER A 132 22.33 1.65 -12.40
C SER A 132 21.25 0.59 -12.70
N ARG A 133 20.75 0.56 -13.94
CA ARG A 133 19.60 -0.26 -14.38
C ARG A 133 19.72 -1.74 -13.97
N GLN A 134 20.95 -2.29 -14.04
CA GLN A 134 21.24 -3.69 -13.66
C GLN A 134 21.14 -3.97 -12.14
N TRP A 135 21.21 -2.92 -11.28
CA TRP A 135 21.19 -3.06 -9.82
C TRP A 135 19.87 -2.62 -9.19
N GLN A 136 19.01 -1.91 -9.94
CA GLN A 136 17.74 -1.36 -9.40
C GLN A 136 16.86 -2.45 -8.78
N GLY A 137 16.73 -3.61 -9.43
CA GLY A 137 15.95 -4.73 -8.90
C GLY A 137 16.48 -5.25 -7.55
N ARG A 138 17.81 -5.41 -7.42
CA ARG A 138 18.43 -5.87 -6.15
C ARG A 138 18.29 -4.83 -5.05
N ILE A 139 18.49 -3.55 -5.36
CA ILE A 139 18.37 -2.47 -4.38
C ILE A 139 16.92 -2.31 -3.92
N SER A 140 15.95 -2.42 -4.84
CA SER A 140 14.54 -2.45 -4.50
C SER A 140 14.19 -3.63 -3.58
N ALA A 141 14.73 -4.83 -3.86
CA ALA A 141 14.53 -6.00 -2.99
C ALA A 141 15.13 -5.79 -1.59
N TYR A 142 16.31 -5.16 -1.49
CA TYR A 142 16.89 -4.79 -0.20
C TYR A 142 16.02 -3.77 0.55
N GLY A 143 15.46 -2.77 -0.16
CA GLY A 143 14.51 -1.83 0.43
C GLY A 143 13.32 -2.55 1.06
N PHE A 144 12.65 -3.43 0.30
CA PHE A 144 11.53 -4.21 0.83
C PHE A 144 11.92 -5.08 2.05
N ALA A 145 13.07 -5.78 1.99
CA ALA A 145 13.53 -6.61 3.11
C ALA A 145 13.79 -5.77 4.37
N VAL A 146 14.43 -4.61 4.22
CA VAL A 146 14.67 -3.66 5.31
C VAL A 146 13.37 -3.03 5.80
N GLY A 147 12.41 -2.77 4.91
CA GLY A 147 11.06 -2.31 5.25
C GLY A 147 10.28 -3.34 6.09
N TYR A 148 10.31 -4.62 5.71
CA TYR A 148 9.71 -5.67 6.54
C TYR A 148 10.35 -5.73 7.94
N ALA A 149 11.67 -5.61 8.03
CA ALA A 149 12.35 -5.51 9.34
C ALA A 149 11.88 -4.28 10.12
N GLY A 150 11.71 -3.12 9.45
CA GLY A 150 11.17 -1.90 10.04
C GLY A 150 9.75 -2.07 10.60
N SER A 151 8.86 -2.72 9.85
CA SER A 151 7.52 -3.08 10.31
C SER A 151 7.56 -3.93 11.57
N ILE A 152 8.38 -4.99 11.58
CA ILE A 152 8.50 -5.90 12.73
C ILE A 152 9.05 -5.16 13.95
N VAL A 153 10.10 -4.36 13.78
CA VAL A 153 10.68 -3.57 14.87
C VAL A 153 9.65 -2.57 15.43
N ALA A 154 8.93 -1.85 14.57
CA ALA A 154 7.90 -0.90 15.01
C ALA A 154 6.80 -1.58 15.82
N LEU A 155 6.35 -2.76 15.39
CA LEU A 155 5.35 -3.55 16.11
C LEU A 155 5.87 -4.11 17.44
N LEU A 156 7.12 -4.58 17.47
CA LEU A 156 7.75 -5.05 18.72
C LEU A 156 7.95 -3.91 19.73
N VAL A 157 8.26 -2.69 19.26
CA VAL A 157 8.34 -1.49 20.11
C VAL A 157 6.96 -1.08 20.62
N ALA A 158 5.92 -1.20 19.79
CA ALA A 158 4.55 -0.88 20.18
C ALA A 158 3.91 -1.93 21.13
N LEU A 159 4.37 -3.19 21.08
CA LEU A 159 3.76 -4.33 21.79
C LEU A 159 3.63 -4.11 23.31
N PRO A 160 4.68 -3.66 24.06
CA PRO A 160 4.55 -3.42 25.50
C PRO A 160 3.52 -2.33 25.83
N PHE A 161 3.46 -1.28 25.02
CA PHE A 161 2.47 -0.21 25.18
C PHE A 161 1.05 -0.69 24.89
N ALA A 162 0.87 -1.52 23.86
CA ALA A 162 -0.42 -2.12 23.54
C ALA A 162 -0.91 -3.05 24.65
N LYS A 163 -0.01 -3.87 25.23
CA LYS A 163 -0.33 -4.72 26.39
C LYS A 163 -0.72 -3.92 27.62
N ALA A 164 -0.13 -2.74 27.82
CA ALA A 164 -0.44 -1.82 28.91
C ALA A 164 -1.66 -0.93 28.62
N ASN A 165 -2.35 -1.14 27.49
CA ASN A 165 -3.43 -0.29 26.97
C ASN A 165 -3.06 1.19 26.83
N ALA A 166 -1.77 1.49 26.64
CA ALA A 166 -1.21 2.83 26.50
C ALA A 166 -1.03 3.19 25.01
N LEU A 167 -2.12 3.17 24.24
CA LEU A 167 -2.11 3.26 22.77
C LEU A 167 -1.48 4.55 22.24
N ALA A 168 -1.59 5.67 22.99
CA ALA A 168 -0.91 6.92 22.63
C ALA A 168 0.60 6.73 22.42
N TRP A 169 1.25 5.92 23.25
CA TRP A 169 2.68 5.61 23.10
C TRP A 169 2.99 4.74 21.89
N CYS A 170 2.05 3.94 21.41
CA CYS A 170 2.21 3.21 20.14
C CYS A 170 2.30 4.21 18.97
N PHE A 171 1.48 5.26 18.97
CA PHE A 171 1.51 6.27 17.91
C PHE A 171 2.76 7.15 18.01
N LEU A 172 3.13 7.58 19.20
CA LEU A 172 4.34 8.37 19.44
C LEU A 172 5.60 7.60 19.06
N SER A 173 5.71 6.32 19.42
CA SER A 173 6.85 5.48 19.05
C SER A 173 6.95 5.25 17.54
N SER A 174 5.82 5.02 16.87
CA SER A 174 5.76 4.91 15.40
C SER A 174 6.20 6.21 14.73
N SER A 175 5.69 7.35 15.20
CA SER A 175 6.10 8.68 14.72
C SER A 175 7.59 8.92 14.91
N ALA A 176 8.14 8.59 16.09
CA ALA A 176 9.56 8.75 16.39
C ALA A 176 10.44 7.87 15.49
N LEU A 177 10.07 6.59 15.30
CA LEU A 177 10.79 5.68 14.41
C LEU A 177 10.77 6.20 12.98
N PHE A 178 9.61 6.61 12.47
CA PHE A 178 9.52 7.17 11.12
C PHE A 178 10.37 8.43 10.97
N GLY A 179 10.21 9.40 11.87
CA GLY A 179 10.94 10.66 11.81
C GLY A 179 12.46 10.50 11.94
N MET A 180 12.93 9.68 12.88
CA MET A 180 14.36 9.50 13.13
C MET A 180 15.06 8.72 11.99
N PHE A 181 14.51 7.59 11.58
CA PHE A 181 15.11 6.76 10.55
C PHE A 181 14.94 7.32 9.12
N ALA A 182 14.08 8.33 8.90
CA ALA A 182 14.02 9.08 7.65
C ALA A 182 15.15 10.12 7.51
N ILE A 183 15.77 10.61 8.61
CA ILE A 183 16.82 11.65 8.59
C ILE A 183 17.97 11.32 7.64
N PRO A 184 18.57 10.11 7.65
CA PRO A 184 19.65 9.75 6.75
C PRO A 184 19.34 10.01 5.28
N SER A 185 18.07 9.84 4.86
CA SER A 185 17.65 10.07 3.48
C SER A 185 17.72 11.56 3.12
N PHE A 186 17.33 12.45 4.02
CA PHE A 186 17.42 13.89 3.79
C PHE A 186 18.86 14.40 3.77
N VAL A 187 19.79 13.71 4.42
CA VAL A 187 21.21 14.05 4.41
C VAL A 187 21.93 13.50 3.17
N ALA A 188 21.74 12.20 2.88
CA ALA A 188 22.58 11.47 1.93
C ALA A 188 22.01 11.38 0.50
N LEU A 189 20.69 11.46 0.31
CA LEU A 189 20.09 11.43 -1.04
C LEU A 189 20.54 12.66 -1.86
N PRO A 190 20.56 12.55 -3.20
CA PRO A 190 20.93 13.65 -4.09
C PRO A 190 20.20 14.95 -3.75
N ARG A 191 20.90 16.06 -3.89
CA ARG A 191 20.33 17.39 -3.65
C ARG A 191 19.38 17.75 -4.80
N ASP A 192 18.40 18.58 -4.49
CA ASP A 192 17.55 19.22 -5.50
C ASP A 192 18.44 19.98 -6.48
N ARG A 193 18.18 19.81 -7.78
CA ARG A 193 18.84 20.58 -8.86
C ARG A 193 17.97 21.77 -9.21
N PRO A 194 18.55 22.90 -9.63
CA PRO A 194 17.75 24.02 -10.11
C PRO A 194 16.77 23.55 -11.19
N GLY A 195 15.49 23.84 -10.99
CA GLY A 195 14.45 23.51 -11.97
C GLY A 195 14.60 24.36 -13.25
N HIS A 196 14.15 23.80 -14.35
CA HIS A 196 14.21 24.47 -15.66
C HIS A 196 12.97 25.30 -15.96
N ILE A 197 11.86 25.05 -15.24
CA ILE A 197 10.58 25.74 -15.45
C ILE A 197 9.90 26.05 -14.10
N GLY A 198 9.04 27.08 -14.10
CA GLY A 198 8.25 27.44 -12.93
C GLY A 198 7.19 26.40 -12.57
N ILE A 199 6.74 26.40 -11.31
CA ILE A 199 5.79 25.41 -10.75
C ILE A 199 4.49 25.30 -11.58
N ALA A 200 3.90 26.44 -11.98
CA ALA A 200 2.64 26.45 -12.75
C ALA A 200 2.79 25.73 -14.12
N ARG A 201 3.92 25.96 -14.79
CA ARG A 201 4.20 25.32 -16.08
C ARG A 201 4.53 23.84 -15.89
N ALA A 202 5.25 23.47 -14.83
CA ALA A 202 5.52 22.08 -14.46
C ALA A 202 4.21 21.30 -14.20
N MET A 203 3.24 21.93 -13.53
CA MET A 203 1.91 21.32 -13.33
C MET A 203 1.17 21.09 -14.66
N GLN A 204 1.18 22.07 -15.55
CA GLN A 204 0.52 21.96 -16.86
C GLN A 204 1.14 20.86 -17.71
N GLU A 205 2.47 20.82 -17.82
CA GLU A 205 3.20 19.80 -18.57
C GLU A 205 3.01 18.40 -17.97
N GLY A 206 2.97 18.30 -16.64
CA GLY A 206 2.68 17.03 -15.94
C GLY A 206 1.28 16.50 -16.19
N LEU A 207 0.27 17.36 -16.19
CA LEU A 207 -1.10 16.96 -16.53
C LEU A 207 -1.22 16.48 -17.97
N LEU A 208 -0.66 17.25 -18.90
CA LEU A 208 -0.68 16.90 -20.34
C LEU A 208 0.07 15.59 -20.59
N GLY A 209 1.24 15.42 -19.97
CA GLY A 209 2.02 14.18 -20.03
C GLY A 209 1.24 12.97 -19.49
N THR A 210 0.58 13.13 -18.33
CA THR A 210 -0.24 12.07 -17.74
C THR A 210 -1.41 11.69 -18.67
N VAL A 211 -2.12 12.67 -19.22
CA VAL A 211 -3.23 12.42 -20.15
C VAL A 211 -2.71 11.70 -21.41
N GLN A 212 -1.57 12.08 -21.92
CA GLN A 212 -0.96 11.42 -23.09
C GLN A 212 -0.58 9.97 -22.77
N THR A 213 0.07 9.74 -21.62
CA THR A 213 0.41 8.38 -21.16
C THR A 213 -0.83 7.50 -21.02
N VAL A 214 -1.94 8.04 -20.47
CA VAL A 214 -3.21 7.29 -20.38
C VAL A 214 -3.72 6.93 -21.78
N LYS A 215 -3.73 7.88 -22.73
CA LYS A 215 -4.17 7.60 -24.11
C LYS A 215 -3.32 6.52 -24.76
N ASP A 216 -2.01 6.60 -24.58
CA ASP A 216 -1.07 5.62 -25.13
C ASP A 216 -1.30 4.22 -24.55
N ILE A 217 -1.46 4.11 -23.23
CA ILE A 217 -1.78 2.84 -22.55
C ILE A 217 -3.09 2.25 -23.06
N LEU A 218 -4.10 3.08 -23.26
CA LEU A 218 -5.38 2.64 -23.79
C LEU A 218 -5.29 2.10 -25.22
N SER A 219 -4.26 2.48 -25.99
CA SER A 219 -4.00 1.95 -27.32
C SER A 219 -3.48 0.49 -27.32
N TYR A 220 -2.80 0.09 -26.24
CA TYR A 220 -2.29 -1.29 -26.08
C TYR A 220 -3.34 -2.19 -25.45
N ARG A 221 -3.95 -3.06 -26.25
CA ARG A 221 -5.10 -3.90 -25.86
C ARG A 221 -4.82 -4.79 -24.63
N GLU A 222 -3.69 -5.49 -24.63
CA GLU A 222 -3.37 -6.46 -23.58
C GLU A 222 -2.96 -5.74 -22.28
N LEU A 223 -2.23 -4.63 -22.40
CA LEU A 223 -1.84 -3.80 -21.26
C LEU A 223 -3.08 -3.19 -20.58
N ARG A 224 -4.02 -2.63 -21.35
CA ARG A 224 -5.27 -2.09 -20.81
C ARG A 224 -6.08 -3.16 -20.07
N ARG A 225 -6.18 -4.37 -20.62
CA ARG A 225 -6.87 -5.49 -19.98
C ARG A 225 -6.19 -5.91 -18.68
N PHE A 226 -4.86 -5.98 -18.71
CA PHE A 226 -4.08 -6.30 -17.52
C PHE A 226 -4.25 -5.23 -16.43
N LEU A 227 -4.12 -3.94 -16.76
CA LEU A 227 -4.28 -2.86 -15.79
C LEU A 227 -5.71 -2.80 -15.23
N GLY A 228 -6.73 -3.09 -16.02
CA GLY A 228 -8.10 -3.23 -15.51
C GLY A 228 -8.27 -4.41 -14.55
N ALA A 229 -7.66 -5.56 -14.84
CA ALA A 229 -7.62 -6.69 -13.92
C ALA A 229 -6.84 -6.34 -12.66
N TYR A 230 -5.65 -5.73 -12.81
CA TYR A 230 -4.77 -5.30 -11.73
C TYR A 230 -5.47 -4.33 -10.78
N PHE A 231 -6.15 -3.33 -11.33
CA PHE A 231 -6.92 -2.37 -10.54
C PHE A 231 -7.92 -3.08 -9.61
N LEU A 232 -8.69 -4.03 -10.12
CA LEU A 232 -9.68 -4.73 -9.32
C LEU A 232 -9.05 -5.62 -8.25
N TYR A 233 -8.12 -6.51 -8.62
CA TYR A 233 -7.60 -7.43 -7.62
C TYR A 233 -6.64 -6.76 -6.63
N ALA A 234 -5.93 -5.70 -7.04
CA ALA A 234 -5.10 -4.93 -6.11
C ALA A 234 -5.96 -4.18 -5.09
N ASP A 235 -7.12 -3.64 -5.52
CA ASP A 235 -8.11 -3.04 -4.60
C ASP A 235 -8.63 -4.07 -3.59
N GLY A 236 -8.94 -5.28 -4.04
CA GLY A 236 -9.34 -6.37 -3.16
C GLY A 236 -8.25 -6.71 -2.13
N VAL A 237 -6.99 -6.89 -2.57
CA VAL A 237 -5.85 -7.18 -1.68
C VAL A 237 -5.63 -6.06 -0.66
N ASN A 238 -5.56 -4.82 -1.12
CA ASN A 238 -5.34 -3.66 -0.25
C ASN A 238 -6.47 -3.50 0.78
N THR A 239 -7.72 -3.71 0.35
CA THR A 239 -8.88 -3.66 1.25
C THR A 239 -8.81 -4.71 2.34
N VAL A 240 -8.47 -5.96 1.99
CA VAL A 240 -8.29 -7.01 2.99
C VAL A 240 -7.18 -6.64 3.98
N VAL A 241 -6.07 -6.05 3.51
CA VAL A 241 -4.98 -5.58 4.39
C VAL A 241 -5.48 -4.48 5.34
N PHE A 242 -6.19 -3.46 4.85
CA PHE A 242 -6.68 -2.34 5.65
C PHE A 242 -7.76 -2.73 6.67
N PHE A 243 -8.55 -3.76 6.39
CA PHE A 243 -9.64 -4.18 7.26
C PHE A 243 -9.34 -5.44 8.07
N SER A 244 -8.23 -6.15 7.84
CA SER A 244 -7.90 -7.40 8.52
C SER A 244 -7.86 -7.26 10.04
N SER A 245 -7.24 -6.20 10.56
CA SER A 245 -7.16 -5.94 12.01
C SER A 245 -8.51 -5.53 12.59
N ILE A 246 -9.30 -4.76 11.86
CA ILE A 246 -10.65 -4.36 12.28
C ILE A 246 -11.58 -5.59 12.33
N PHE A 247 -11.49 -6.45 11.32
CA PHE A 247 -12.23 -7.72 11.28
C PHE A 247 -11.82 -8.66 12.42
N ALA A 248 -10.53 -8.81 12.66
CA ALA A 248 -10.00 -9.64 13.74
C ALA A 248 -10.46 -9.13 15.11
N ALA A 249 -10.39 -7.81 15.35
CA ALA A 249 -10.82 -7.21 16.60
C ALA A 249 -12.34 -7.35 16.83
N LYS A 250 -13.15 -6.98 15.82
CA LYS A 250 -14.61 -6.94 15.97
C LYS A 250 -15.25 -8.33 15.88
N THR A 251 -14.89 -9.11 14.84
CA THR A 251 -15.59 -10.37 14.54
C THR A 251 -15.06 -11.53 15.35
N LEU A 252 -13.77 -11.52 15.72
CA LEU A 252 -13.08 -12.63 16.38
C LEU A 252 -12.55 -12.30 17.77
N GLY A 253 -12.76 -11.07 18.25
CA GLY A 253 -12.39 -10.65 19.60
C GLY A 253 -10.89 -10.61 19.86
N PHE A 254 -10.08 -10.28 18.86
CA PHE A 254 -8.64 -10.10 19.05
C PHE A 254 -8.34 -8.85 19.88
N GLU A 255 -7.47 -9.00 20.86
CA GLU A 255 -6.89 -7.87 21.58
C GLU A 255 -5.78 -7.20 20.79
N MET A 256 -5.41 -5.96 21.16
CA MET A 256 -4.38 -5.18 20.43
C MET A 256 -3.03 -5.91 20.32
N ALA A 257 -2.61 -6.60 21.39
CA ALA A 257 -1.37 -7.39 21.37
C ALA A 257 -1.43 -8.58 20.39
N GLN A 258 -2.60 -9.19 20.25
CA GLN A 258 -2.82 -10.29 19.31
C GLN A 258 -2.86 -9.80 17.86
N LEU A 259 -3.40 -8.59 17.60
CA LEU A 259 -3.36 -7.96 16.29
C LEU A 259 -1.91 -7.69 15.84
N ILE A 260 -1.05 -7.26 16.77
CA ILE A 260 0.39 -7.07 16.50
C ILE A 260 1.01 -8.41 16.07
N THR A 261 0.75 -9.47 16.83
CA THR A 261 1.27 -10.82 16.53
C THR A 261 0.78 -11.31 15.17
N LEU A 262 -0.51 -11.10 14.87
CA LEU A 262 -1.12 -11.43 13.58
C LEU A 262 -0.43 -10.71 12.43
N TYR A 263 -0.18 -9.41 12.58
CA TYR A 263 0.45 -8.62 11.52
C TYR A 263 1.91 -9.00 11.30
N ILE A 264 2.66 -9.29 12.37
CA ILE A 264 4.03 -9.84 12.27
C ILE A 264 4.01 -11.16 11.49
N LEU A 265 3.08 -12.06 11.79
CA LEU A 265 2.92 -13.33 11.07
C LEU A 265 2.67 -13.11 9.57
N ILE A 266 1.78 -12.17 9.22
CA ILE A 266 1.50 -11.80 7.83
C ILE A 266 2.77 -11.28 7.14
N GLN A 267 3.55 -10.42 7.79
CA GLN A 267 4.78 -9.86 7.22
C GLN A 267 5.85 -10.93 6.97
N VAL A 268 6.05 -11.85 7.92
CA VAL A 268 6.98 -12.96 7.77
C VAL A 268 6.54 -13.90 6.64
N THR A 269 5.27 -14.25 6.60
CA THR A 269 4.74 -15.15 5.57
C THR A 269 4.70 -14.49 4.20
N ALA A 270 4.51 -13.16 4.11
CA ALA A 270 4.61 -12.42 2.85
C ALA A 270 6.03 -12.42 2.29
N LEU A 271 7.02 -12.24 3.16
CA LEU A 271 8.44 -12.33 2.78
C LEU A 271 8.77 -13.73 2.25
N ILE A 272 8.39 -14.78 2.99
CA ILE A 272 8.60 -16.17 2.58
C ILE A 272 7.88 -16.46 1.26
N GLY A 273 6.63 -16.03 1.12
CA GLY A 273 5.83 -16.21 -0.08
C GLY A 273 6.46 -15.57 -1.32
N ALA A 274 6.99 -14.36 -1.18
CA ALA A 274 7.69 -13.69 -2.29
C ALA A 274 8.89 -14.50 -2.80
N PHE A 275 9.66 -15.13 -1.91
CA PHE A 275 10.79 -15.99 -2.29
C PHE A 275 10.33 -17.32 -2.89
N LEU A 276 9.37 -18.00 -2.26
CA LEU A 276 8.91 -19.32 -2.71
C LEU A 276 8.30 -19.28 -4.11
N TRP A 277 7.58 -18.21 -4.43
CA TRP A 277 6.92 -18.05 -5.73
C TRP A 277 7.81 -17.42 -6.81
N GLY A 278 9.04 -17.01 -6.48
CA GLY A 278 10.01 -16.51 -7.48
C GLY A 278 10.33 -17.53 -8.55
N TRP A 279 10.73 -18.75 -8.14
CA TRP A 279 11.04 -19.82 -9.07
C TRP A 279 9.84 -20.29 -9.94
N PRO A 280 8.62 -20.50 -9.41
CA PRO A 280 7.44 -20.72 -10.24
C PRO A 280 7.16 -19.59 -11.23
N THR A 281 7.39 -18.34 -10.85
CA THR A 281 7.20 -17.17 -11.72
C THR A 281 8.13 -17.23 -12.95
N ASP A 282 9.38 -17.65 -12.76
CA ASP A 282 10.35 -17.79 -13.84
C ASP A 282 10.03 -18.97 -14.76
N ARG A 283 9.54 -20.11 -14.21
CA ARG A 283 9.29 -21.33 -14.99
C ARG A 283 7.92 -21.41 -15.64
N LEU A 284 6.85 -21.08 -14.90
CA LEU A 284 5.47 -21.18 -15.36
C LEU A 284 4.99 -19.90 -16.04
N GLY A 285 5.74 -18.81 -15.86
CA GLY A 285 5.40 -17.48 -16.30
C GLY A 285 4.55 -16.69 -15.30
N PRO A 286 4.70 -15.35 -15.27
CA PRO A 286 4.08 -14.50 -14.26
C PRO A 286 2.54 -14.51 -14.32
N LYS A 287 1.94 -14.65 -15.51
CA LYS A 287 0.48 -14.73 -15.64
C LYS A 287 -0.12 -15.91 -14.88
N VAL A 288 0.51 -17.10 -14.98
CA VAL A 288 0.04 -18.32 -14.31
C VAL A 288 0.10 -18.14 -12.80
N VAL A 289 1.20 -17.57 -12.29
CA VAL A 289 1.35 -17.31 -10.85
C VAL A 289 0.30 -16.31 -10.36
N VAL A 290 0.02 -15.24 -11.09
CA VAL A 290 -1.06 -14.30 -10.71
C VAL A 290 -2.41 -14.99 -10.67
N ILE A 291 -2.72 -15.89 -11.64
CA ILE A 291 -3.95 -16.70 -11.61
C ILE A 291 -4.01 -17.58 -10.36
N CYS A 292 -2.92 -18.29 -10.03
CA CYS A 292 -2.85 -19.11 -8.82
C CYS A 292 -3.08 -18.27 -7.56
N MET A 293 -2.48 -17.06 -7.49
CA MET A 293 -2.65 -16.16 -6.34
C MET A 293 -4.07 -15.61 -6.25
N LEU A 294 -4.71 -15.26 -7.35
CA LEU A 294 -6.10 -14.81 -7.35
C LEU A 294 -7.06 -15.93 -6.91
N THR A 295 -6.79 -17.17 -7.30
CA THR A 295 -7.53 -18.33 -6.82
C THR A 295 -7.32 -18.53 -5.32
N LEU A 296 -6.08 -18.42 -4.82
CA LEU A 296 -5.76 -18.46 -3.40
C LEU A 296 -6.51 -17.36 -2.62
N TRP A 297 -6.45 -16.11 -3.09
CA TRP A 297 -7.11 -14.98 -2.45
C TRP A 297 -8.64 -15.11 -2.45
N SER A 298 -9.23 -15.63 -3.52
CA SER A 298 -10.66 -15.96 -3.56
C SER A 298 -11.00 -17.02 -2.52
N GLY A 299 -10.17 -18.04 -2.37
CA GLY A 299 -10.31 -19.05 -1.32
C GLY A 299 -10.16 -18.47 0.10
N VAL A 300 -9.18 -17.57 0.30
CA VAL A 300 -8.97 -16.88 1.58
C VAL A 300 -10.21 -16.07 1.98
N VAL A 301 -10.80 -15.30 1.06
CA VAL A 301 -11.99 -14.50 1.32
C VAL A 301 -13.21 -15.38 1.62
N ILE A 302 -13.41 -16.45 0.87
CA ILE A 302 -14.48 -17.41 1.13
C ILE A 302 -14.28 -18.10 2.50
N ALA A 303 -13.06 -18.53 2.82
CA ALA A 303 -12.75 -19.13 4.11
C ALA A 303 -12.94 -18.13 5.27
N ALA A 304 -12.60 -16.83 5.08
CA ALA A 304 -12.80 -15.79 6.09
C ALA A 304 -14.29 -15.64 6.49
N TYR A 305 -15.22 -15.91 5.58
CA TYR A 305 -16.65 -15.94 5.91
C TYR A 305 -17.00 -17.00 6.96
N PHE A 306 -16.35 -18.17 6.93
CA PHE A 306 -16.62 -19.30 7.79
C PHE A 306 -15.75 -19.36 9.06
N VAL A 307 -14.67 -18.58 9.15
CA VAL A 307 -13.78 -18.53 10.31
C VAL A 307 -14.56 -18.13 11.57
N GLN A 308 -14.42 -18.92 12.64
CA GLN A 308 -15.08 -18.68 13.92
C GLN A 308 -14.09 -18.50 15.08
N THR A 309 -12.86 -18.97 14.95
CA THR A 309 -11.85 -18.94 16.00
C THR A 309 -10.61 -18.14 15.59
N GLN A 310 -9.91 -17.60 16.59
CA GLN A 310 -8.64 -16.91 16.39
C GLN A 310 -7.59 -17.81 15.74
N GLY A 311 -7.52 -19.09 16.14
CA GLY A 311 -6.58 -20.06 15.56
C GLY A 311 -6.80 -20.30 14.07
N GLN A 312 -8.06 -20.42 13.64
CA GLN A 312 -8.41 -20.51 12.22
C GLN A 312 -7.99 -19.24 11.45
N PHE A 313 -8.12 -18.08 12.08
CA PHE A 313 -7.74 -16.80 11.46
C PHE A 313 -6.23 -16.66 11.32
N TYR A 314 -5.44 -17.10 12.31
CA TYR A 314 -3.98 -17.17 12.19
C TYR A 314 -3.55 -18.07 11.03
N LEU A 315 -4.19 -19.25 10.86
CA LEU A 315 -3.91 -20.12 9.72
C LEU A 315 -4.25 -19.45 8.39
N LEU A 316 -5.41 -18.77 8.32
CA LEU A 316 -5.82 -18.03 7.13
C LEU A 316 -4.84 -16.89 6.81
N ALA A 317 -4.32 -16.21 7.83
CA ALA A 317 -3.32 -15.15 7.69
C ALA A 317 -1.99 -15.64 7.11
N VAL A 318 -1.58 -16.90 7.39
CA VAL A 318 -0.40 -17.50 6.76
C VAL A 318 -0.59 -17.63 5.24
N PHE A 319 -1.75 -18.10 4.79
CA PHE A 319 -2.05 -18.19 3.35
C PHE A 319 -2.18 -16.81 2.71
N ALA A 320 -2.89 -15.88 3.34
CA ALA A 320 -3.05 -14.52 2.87
C ALA A 320 -1.69 -13.81 2.75
N GLY A 321 -0.83 -13.92 3.78
CA GLY A 321 0.51 -13.36 3.77
C GLY A 321 1.35 -13.92 2.63
N SER A 322 1.44 -15.25 2.49
CA SER A 322 2.21 -15.88 1.41
C SER A 322 1.72 -15.42 0.02
N GLY A 323 0.41 -15.30 -0.16
CA GLY A 323 -0.21 -14.79 -1.38
C GLY A 323 0.08 -13.31 -1.64
N LEU A 324 0.21 -12.48 -0.58
CA LEU A 324 0.48 -11.05 -0.68
C LEU A 324 1.84 -10.78 -1.35
N GLY A 325 2.90 -11.39 -0.84
CA GLY A 325 4.24 -11.22 -1.42
C GLY A 325 4.34 -11.74 -2.85
N ALA A 326 3.74 -12.90 -3.11
CA ALA A 326 3.74 -13.55 -4.41
C ALA A 326 2.99 -12.75 -5.47
N ILE A 327 1.78 -12.26 -5.18
CA ILE A 327 0.96 -11.54 -6.16
C ILE A 327 1.59 -10.20 -6.54
N GLN A 328 2.23 -9.50 -5.60
CA GLN A 328 2.92 -8.24 -5.87
C GLN A 328 4.13 -8.45 -6.80
N ALA A 329 4.95 -9.46 -6.52
CA ALA A 329 6.12 -9.78 -7.34
C ALA A 329 5.73 -10.25 -8.75
N ALA A 330 4.78 -11.19 -8.85
CA ALA A 330 4.33 -11.74 -10.13
C ALA A 330 3.61 -10.69 -10.99
N SER A 331 2.78 -9.81 -10.40
CA SER A 331 2.10 -8.74 -11.13
C SER A 331 3.08 -7.73 -11.73
N ARG A 332 4.12 -7.36 -10.97
CA ARG A 332 5.19 -6.48 -11.47
C ARG A 332 5.95 -7.13 -12.62
N THR A 333 6.27 -8.41 -12.50
CA THR A 333 6.94 -9.17 -13.56
C THR A 333 6.04 -9.29 -14.79
N PHE A 334 4.75 -9.55 -14.62
CA PHE A 334 3.81 -9.63 -15.73
C PHE A 334 3.66 -8.28 -16.45
N MET A 335 3.55 -7.18 -15.70
CA MET A 335 3.57 -5.84 -16.27
C MET A 335 4.81 -5.62 -17.16
N ALA A 336 6.00 -6.01 -16.68
CA ALA A 336 7.25 -5.87 -17.44
C ALA A 336 7.21 -6.58 -18.80
N THR A 337 6.49 -7.71 -18.91
CA THR A 337 6.36 -8.45 -20.18
C THR A 337 5.43 -7.78 -21.19
N LEU A 338 4.56 -6.88 -20.75
CA LEU A 338 3.55 -6.22 -21.57
C LEU A 338 3.98 -4.82 -22.03
N ILE A 339 5.04 -4.26 -21.44
CA ILE A 339 5.52 -2.90 -21.75
C ILE A 339 6.32 -2.89 -23.04
N PRO A 340 6.11 -1.91 -23.95
CA PRO A 340 6.96 -1.69 -25.10
C PRO A 340 8.39 -1.33 -24.69
N ARG A 341 9.37 -1.84 -25.42
CA ARG A 341 10.78 -1.53 -25.19
C ARG A 341 11.05 -0.03 -25.33
N GLY A 342 11.81 0.53 -24.40
CA GLY A 342 12.19 1.94 -24.39
C GLY A 342 11.21 2.89 -23.66
N ARG A 343 10.03 2.39 -23.23
CA ARG A 343 9.02 3.18 -22.48
C ARG A 343 8.77 2.64 -21.07
N GLU A 344 9.68 1.83 -20.55
CA GLU A 344 9.48 1.12 -19.29
C GLU A 344 9.21 2.07 -18.11
N GLY A 345 9.94 3.18 -18.02
CA GLY A 345 9.79 4.13 -16.92
C GLY A 345 8.40 4.77 -16.83
N GLU A 346 7.88 5.21 -17.98
CA GLU A 346 6.57 5.85 -18.10
C GLU A 346 5.43 4.88 -17.72
N PHE A 347 5.48 3.66 -18.29
CA PHE A 347 4.43 2.67 -18.08
C PHE A 347 4.45 2.07 -16.68
N PHE A 348 5.63 1.88 -16.08
CA PHE A 348 5.73 1.49 -14.67
C PHE A 348 5.25 2.59 -13.73
N GLY A 349 5.50 3.86 -14.05
CA GLY A 349 4.94 4.99 -13.30
C GLY A 349 3.42 4.93 -13.28
N PHE A 350 2.79 4.66 -14.42
CA PHE A 350 1.34 4.49 -14.48
C PHE A 350 0.83 3.23 -13.77
N TYR A 351 1.58 2.12 -13.82
CA TYR A 351 1.27 0.92 -13.04
C TYR A 351 1.22 1.20 -11.54
N VAL A 352 2.17 1.96 -11.03
CA VAL A 352 2.18 2.39 -9.62
C VAL A 352 0.98 3.28 -9.31
N LEU A 353 0.67 4.25 -10.18
CA LEU A 353 -0.51 5.11 -10.04
C LEU A 353 -1.80 4.29 -10.04
N CYS A 354 -1.93 3.33 -10.95
CA CYS A 354 -3.06 2.41 -10.99
C CYS A 354 -3.21 1.63 -9.68
N GLY A 355 -2.10 1.11 -9.14
CA GLY A 355 -2.10 0.40 -7.86
C GLY A 355 -2.50 1.27 -6.67
N LYS A 356 -2.13 2.57 -6.67
CA LYS A 356 -2.57 3.53 -5.63
C LYS A 356 -4.05 3.85 -5.76
N SER A 357 -4.53 4.09 -6.99
CA SER A 357 -5.94 4.33 -7.27
C SER A 357 -6.82 3.12 -6.96
N ALA A 358 -6.23 1.91 -7.01
CA ALA A 358 -6.86 0.64 -6.66
C ALA A 358 -7.06 0.44 -5.15
N SER A 359 -7.00 1.48 -4.33
CA SER A 359 -7.33 1.42 -2.89
C SER A 359 -8.47 2.37 -2.54
N ILE A 360 -9.26 2.75 -3.54
CA ILE A 360 -10.37 3.70 -3.36
C ILE A 360 -11.71 2.98 -3.23
N LEU A 361 -12.00 2.03 -4.12
CA LEU A 361 -13.32 1.41 -4.20
C LEU A 361 -13.56 0.34 -3.14
N GLY A 362 -12.57 -0.50 -2.90
CA GLY A 362 -12.70 -1.62 -1.97
C GLY A 362 -13.00 -1.20 -0.53
N PRO A 363 -12.27 -0.25 0.06
CA PRO A 363 -12.58 0.28 1.39
C PRO A 363 -13.97 0.91 1.49
N LEU A 364 -14.43 1.62 0.43
CA LEU A 364 -15.81 2.14 0.38
C LEU A 364 -16.84 1.01 0.37
N VAL A 365 -16.62 0.00 -0.47
CA VAL A 365 -17.53 -1.16 -0.57
C VAL A 365 -17.57 -1.92 0.75
N PHE A 366 -16.41 -2.20 1.37
CA PHE A 366 -16.37 -2.89 2.64
C PHE A 366 -17.13 -2.12 3.72
N GLY A 367 -16.83 -0.83 3.90
CA GLY A 367 -17.47 0.01 4.91
C GLY A 367 -18.97 0.14 4.67
N ALA A 368 -19.40 0.40 3.42
CA ALA A 368 -20.81 0.56 3.06
C ALA A 368 -21.61 -0.74 3.27
N VAL A 369 -21.08 -1.89 2.85
CA VAL A 369 -21.76 -3.19 3.00
C VAL A 369 -21.81 -3.57 4.49
N SER A 370 -20.72 -3.40 5.26
CA SER A 370 -20.73 -3.68 6.69
C SER A 370 -21.80 -2.84 7.39
N HIS A 371 -21.84 -1.54 7.13
CA HIS A 371 -22.83 -0.66 7.73
C HIS A 371 -24.26 -0.98 7.31
N ALA A 372 -24.50 -1.17 6.02
CA ALA A 372 -25.85 -1.49 5.48
C ALA A 372 -26.38 -2.84 6.00
N THR A 373 -25.52 -3.76 6.37
CA THR A 373 -25.87 -5.07 6.93
C THR A 373 -25.86 -5.11 8.46
N GLY A 374 -25.88 -3.95 9.11
CA GLY A 374 -25.92 -3.83 10.57
C GLY A 374 -24.61 -4.26 11.25
N GLY A 375 -23.46 -4.08 10.61
CA GLY A 375 -22.14 -4.41 11.13
C GLY A 375 -21.64 -5.82 10.77
N ASN A 376 -22.28 -6.48 9.80
CA ASN A 376 -21.87 -7.81 9.34
C ASN A 376 -20.62 -7.72 8.42
N GLN A 377 -19.43 -7.77 9.04
CA GLN A 377 -18.16 -7.75 8.31
C GLN A 377 -17.94 -8.97 7.42
N ARG A 378 -18.57 -10.11 7.71
CA ARG A 378 -18.47 -11.30 6.85
C ARG A 378 -19.11 -11.07 5.49
N ALA A 379 -20.27 -10.38 5.45
CA ALA A 379 -20.89 -9.96 4.21
C ALA A 379 -20.00 -8.96 3.43
N ALA A 380 -19.37 -8.02 4.14
CA ALA A 380 -18.45 -7.06 3.55
C ALA A 380 -17.20 -7.73 2.92
N VAL A 381 -16.62 -8.72 3.59
CA VAL A 381 -15.49 -9.52 3.07
C VAL A 381 -15.90 -10.23 1.78
N LEU A 382 -17.07 -10.83 1.69
CA LEU A 382 -17.56 -11.48 0.46
C LEU A 382 -17.78 -10.47 -0.67
N ALA A 383 -18.30 -9.28 -0.36
CA ALA A 383 -18.47 -8.22 -1.35
C ALA A 383 -17.11 -7.82 -1.97
N VAL A 384 -16.08 -7.65 -1.15
CA VAL A 384 -14.70 -7.40 -1.63
C VAL A 384 -14.14 -8.62 -2.38
N GLY A 385 -14.54 -9.82 -2.03
CA GLY A 385 -14.20 -11.06 -2.74
C GLY A 385 -14.58 -11.03 -4.23
N SER A 386 -15.63 -10.30 -4.61
CA SER A 386 -16.01 -10.11 -6.01
C SER A 386 -14.91 -9.46 -6.85
N PHE A 387 -14.05 -8.61 -6.26
CA PHE A 387 -12.94 -7.97 -6.95
C PHE A 387 -11.89 -8.96 -7.41
N PHE A 388 -11.64 -10.02 -6.62
CA PHE A 388 -10.73 -11.10 -7.02
C PHE A 388 -11.32 -11.90 -8.19
N VAL A 389 -12.61 -12.21 -8.12
CA VAL A 389 -13.30 -12.97 -9.17
C VAL A 389 -13.35 -12.18 -10.49
N PHE A 390 -13.77 -10.91 -10.46
CA PHE A 390 -13.79 -10.06 -11.65
C PHE A 390 -12.37 -9.78 -12.16
N GLY A 391 -11.41 -9.55 -11.26
CA GLY A 391 -10.00 -9.42 -11.61
C GLY A 391 -9.46 -10.67 -12.32
N LEU A 392 -9.80 -11.86 -11.82
CA LEU A 392 -9.43 -13.14 -12.44
C LEU A 392 -10.05 -13.30 -13.83
N ILE A 393 -11.35 -13.03 -13.98
CA ILE A 393 -12.06 -13.11 -15.28
C ILE A 393 -11.41 -12.17 -16.32
N LEU A 394 -11.06 -10.95 -15.92
CA LEU A 394 -10.36 -10.02 -16.82
C LEU A 394 -8.95 -10.49 -17.13
N LEU A 395 -8.21 -11.02 -16.15
CA LEU A 395 -6.85 -11.52 -16.33
C LEU A 395 -6.79 -12.73 -17.28
N LEU A 396 -7.77 -13.61 -17.24
CA LEU A 396 -7.86 -14.76 -18.15
C LEU A 396 -7.93 -14.31 -19.62
N ARG A 397 -8.56 -13.15 -19.88
CA ARG A 397 -8.67 -12.55 -21.23
C ARG A 397 -7.39 -11.87 -21.73
N VAL A 398 -6.38 -11.68 -20.87
CA VAL A 398 -5.08 -11.10 -21.26
C VAL A 398 -4.24 -12.17 -21.93
N ARG A 399 -3.66 -11.87 -23.08
CA ARG A 399 -2.72 -12.79 -23.76
C ARG A 399 -1.30 -12.54 -23.24
N ALA A 400 -0.59 -13.62 -22.88
CA ALA A 400 0.82 -13.57 -22.57
C ALA A 400 1.61 -13.54 -23.88
N GLY A 401 1.98 -12.35 -24.33
CA GLY A 401 2.77 -12.14 -25.55
C GLY A 401 2.86 -10.65 -25.80
N GLY A 402 4.01 -10.17 -26.24
CA GLY A 402 4.39 -8.74 -26.26
C GLY A 402 3.33 -7.73 -26.73
N PRO A 403 3.66 -6.44 -26.71
CA PRO A 403 2.71 -5.36 -26.93
C PRO A 403 2.07 -5.46 -28.32
N THR A 404 0.77 -5.75 -28.36
CA THR A 404 -0.03 -5.69 -29.60
C THR A 404 -0.78 -4.36 -29.64
N ILE A 405 -0.43 -3.51 -30.60
CA ILE A 405 -1.17 -2.28 -30.94
C ILE A 405 -2.49 -2.69 -31.62
N ARG A 406 -3.56 -1.95 -31.38
CA ARG A 406 -4.77 -2.05 -32.21
C ARG A 406 -4.40 -1.71 -33.68
N GLY A 407 -4.58 -2.65 -34.56
CA GLY A 407 -4.72 -2.36 -35.98
C GLY A 407 -6.05 -1.68 -36.24
#